data_cafd6f50b9ffe85e27c90c30b90aef3e
#
_entry.id   cafd6f50b9ffe85e27c90c30b90aef3e
#
_cell.length_a   1.000
_cell.length_b   1.000
_cell.length_c   1.000
_cell.angle_alpha   90.00
_cell.angle_beta   90.00
_cell.angle_gamma   90.00
#
_symmetry.space_group_name_H-M   'P 1'
#
loop_
_entity.id
_entity.type
_entity.pdbx_description
1 polymer ?
#
loop_
_entity_poly.entity_id
_entity_poly.type
_entity_poly.pdbx_seq_one_letter_code
_entity_poly.pdbx_strand_id
1 'polypeptide(L)'
;MGQVTRRDWLRMLVAAGVLPSLPKVATAQAPVYDFQDVRVAISPENPAICFDESKCLFCGACLRMCRRTMSVSGFYDLTKTGNQPICVHCGQCSLVCEGDAILNRADWQAVRAAKARGQTVVVSLSPAVRVMVSEAFGAVAGTYCEGEVIAALRALGADYVLDTATGADLAVVEEATEWVARLQTPGAALPQMTSCCSSWVKFCETYFPERLSHVSAVKSPIAIQGVLVKSFFAEAKGLKPEQIFNVALTPCTAKKFEIRRPELQINGLPGVDAVVTVRELADWIQAEGVDYRALQPSTFDALLGEASGAGVMLGSTGGTSEALLRTAYRLLNGVNPPDDFFNLKAVRGLKGTPNAVVNGVKMATVQLTPERSVTVLAVQGLARMRKVIACLEEGTLSADLIEVMACEGGCIGGGGTPRAKSVPYLSRAMRQARMDALFAGEARRKVRLAHENPIVKTLYQTRLGKPGSEAARTVLHTNYTSRARDLG
;
A
#
# COMPACT_ATOMS: atom_id res chain seq x y z
N MET A 1 32.54 -28.57 4.26
CA MET A 1 31.47 -29.35 3.63
C MET A 1 30.51 -28.36 2.99
N GLY A 2 30.55 -28.22 1.65
CA GLY A 2 29.68 -27.28 0.94
C GLY A 2 28.22 -27.71 1.04
N GLN A 3 27.33 -26.76 1.31
CA GLN A 3 25.88 -27.01 1.33
C GLN A 3 25.44 -27.40 -0.08
N VAL A 4 24.95 -28.62 -0.25
CA VAL A 4 24.36 -29.13 -1.50
C VAL A 4 23.05 -28.36 -1.70
N THR A 5 22.93 -27.63 -2.82
CA THR A 5 21.71 -26.88 -3.12
C THR A 5 20.57 -27.83 -3.53
N ARG A 6 19.31 -27.39 -3.38
CA ARG A 6 18.13 -28.15 -3.85
C ARG A 6 18.20 -28.48 -5.35
N ARG A 7 18.89 -27.67 -6.14
CA ARG A 7 19.17 -27.88 -7.56
C ARG A 7 20.15 -29.03 -7.77
N ASP A 8 21.18 -29.11 -6.93
CA ASP A 8 22.15 -30.20 -6.99
C ASP A 8 21.52 -31.51 -6.52
N TRP A 9 20.61 -31.44 -5.56
CA TRP A 9 19.83 -32.59 -5.10
C TRP A 9 18.91 -33.15 -6.18
N LEU A 10 18.19 -32.27 -6.90
CA LEU A 10 17.34 -32.66 -8.03
C LEU A 10 18.17 -33.26 -9.19
N ARG A 11 19.35 -32.69 -9.47
CA ARG A 11 20.29 -33.29 -10.46
C ARG A 11 20.79 -34.67 -10.03
N MET A 12 21.08 -34.87 -8.76
CA MET A 12 21.47 -36.16 -8.23
C MET A 12 20.33 -37.19 -8.31
N LEU A 13 19.08 -36.80 -8.05
CA LEU A 13 17.92 -37.69 -8.18
C LEU A 13 17.65 -38.11 -9.64
N VAL A 14 17.87 -37.22 -10.61
CA VAL A 14 17.80 -37.54 -12.03
C VAL A 14 18.94 -38.47 -12.44
N ALA A 15 20.14 -38.21 -11.94
CA ALA A 15 21.32 -39.06 -12.21
C ALA A 15 21.22 -40.45 -11.53
N ALA A 16 20.52 -40.54 -10.40
CA ALA A 16 20.25 -41.79 -9.69
C ALA A 16 19.04 -42.59 -10.22
N GLY A 17 18.37 -42.11 -11.29
CA GLY A 17 17.20 -42.79 -11.87
C GLY A 17 15.94 -42.78 -11.00
N VAL A 18 15.91 -41.98 -9.92
CA VAL A 18 14.78 -41.88 -9.01
C VAL A 18 13.70 -40.94 -9.58
N LEU A 19 14.10 -40.03 -10.51
CA LEU A 19 13.17 -39.21 -11.27
C LEU A 19 13.34 -39.54 -12.76
N PRO A 20 12.26 -39.53 -13.57
CA PRO A 20 12.39 -39.79 -15.00
C PRO A 20 13.32 -38.75 -15.60
N SER A 21 14.26 -39.23 -16.41
CA SER A 21 15.18 -38.42 -17.21
C SER A 21 14.36 -37.43 -18.03
N LEU A 22 14.70 -36.14 -17.95
CA LEU A 22 14.14 -35.14 -18.88
C LEU A 22 14.37 -35.68 -20.32
N PRO A 23 13.36 -35.65 -21.20
CA PRO A 23 13.46 -36.20 -22.54
C PRO A 23 14.65 -35.56 -23.25
N LYS A 24 15.50 -36.40 -23.87
CA LYS A 24 16.58 -35.95 -24.77
C LYS A 24 15.93 -35.13 -25.89
N VAL A 25 16.21 -33.84 -25.91
CA VAL A 25 15.72 -32.91 -26.93
C VAL A 25 16.25 -33.37 -28.28
N ALA A 26 15.39 -33.94 -29.12
CA ALA A 26 15.61 -33.98 -30.57
C ALA A 26 15.51 -32.52 -31.06
N THR A 27 16.37 -32.13 -31.99
CA THR A 27 16.48 -30.80 -32.60
C THR A 27 15.19 -30.43 -33.38
N ALA A 28 14.13 -30.12 -32.70
CA ALA A 28 12.92 -29.52 -33.23
C ALA A 28 12.41 -28.59 -32.13
N GLN A 29 12.36 -27.27 -32.42
CA GLN A 29 11.83 -26.17 -31.63
C GLN A 29 11.86 -26.40 -30.11
N ALA A 30 12.69 -25.66 -29.39
CA ALA A 30 12.73 -25.72 -27.93
C ALA A 30 11.30 -25.72 -27.40
N PRO A 31 10.90 -26.69 -26.56
CA PRO A 31 9.56 -26.66 -25.97
C PRO A 31 9.42 -25.32 -25.27
N VAL A 32 8.39 -24.60 -25.63
CA VAL A 32 7.96 -23.41 -24.86
C VAL A 32 7.53 -23.98 -23.52
N TYR A 33 8.47 -24.01 -22.56
CA TYR A 33 8.11 -24.33 -21.19
C TYR A 33 7.12 -23.26 -20.75
N ASP A 34 5.91 -23.67 -20.46
CA ASP A 34 4.94 -22.80 -19.82
C ASP A 34 5.43 -22.49 -18.40
N PHE A 35 6.27 -21.44 -18.29
CA PHE A 35 6.83 -20.97 -17.02
C PHE A 35 5.73 -20.56 -16.02
N GLN A 36 4.47 -20.51 -16.45
CA GLN A 36 3.32 -20.26 -15.58
C GLN A 36 3.13 -21.33 -14.50
N ASP A 37 3.59 -22.55 -14.73
CA ASP A 37 3.44 -23.64 -13.77
C ASP A 37 4.52 -23.69 -12.68
N VAL A 38 5.61 -22.96 -12.85
CA VAL A 38 6.75 -22.99 -11.92
C VAL A 38 6.96 -21.67 -11.19
N ARG A 39 6.78 -20.52 -11.86
CA ARG A 39 6.99 -19.19 -11.28
C ARG A 39 5.97 -18.20 -11.83
N VAL A 40 5.77 -17.09 -11.09
CA VAL A 40 4.97 -15.98 -11.61
C VAL A 40 5.68 -15.31 -12.80
N ALA A 41 4.94 -15.04 -13.87
CA ALA A 41 5.43 -14.24 -14.98
C ALA A 41 5.54 -12.77 -14.55
N ILE A 42 6.67 -12.13 -14.88
CA ILE A 42 6.95 -10.72 -14.57
C ILE A 42 7.45 -10.04 -15.83
N SER A 43 6.75 -8.98 -16.27
CA SER A 43 7.21 -8.18 -17.40
C SER A 43 8.53 -7.48 -17.06
N PRO A 44 9.49 -7.40 -18.00
CA PRO A 44 10.70 -6.58 -17.84
C PRO A 44 10.39 -5.11 -17.54
N GLU A 45 9.25 -4.60 -18.01
CA GLU A 45 8.79 -3.23 -17.82
C GLU A 45 8.01 -3.02 -16.52
N ASN A 46 7.85 -4.06 -15.70
CA ASN A 46 7.11 -3.94 -14.43
C ASN A 46 7.73 -2.83 -13.57
N PRO A 47 6.95 -1.79 -13.18
CA PRO A 47 7.51 -0.65 -12.46
C PRO A 47 7.88 -0.96 -11.01
N ALA A 48 7.32 -2.01 -10.43
CA ALA A 48 7.40 -2.30 -9.00
C ALA A 48 8.48 -3.31 -8.63
N ILE A 49 8.63 -4.33 -9.47
CA ILE A 49 9.50 -5.47 -9.21
C ILE A 49 10.30 -5.84 -10.46
N CYS A 50 11.45 -6.46 -10.27
CA CYS A 50 12.26 -7.06 -11.33
C CYS A 50 12.58 -8.51 -11.00
N PHE A 51 13.03 -9.26 -12.00
CA PHE A 51 13.35 -10.67 -11.90
C PHE A 51 14.77 -10.96 -12.37
N ASP A 52 15.54 -11.65 -11.53
CA ASP A 52 16.87 -12.16 -11.82
C ASP A 52 16.80 -13.70 -11.93
N GLU A 53 16.84 -14.19 -13.15
CA GLU A 53 16.70 -15.63 -13.43
C GLU A 53 17.84 -16.44 -12.80
N SER A 54 19.04 -15.88 -12.71
CA SER A 54 20.23 -16.57 -12.17
C SER A 54 20.05 -16.99 -10.71
N LYS A 55 19.20 -16.29 -9.96
CA LYS A 55 18.90 -16.54 -8.55
C LYS A 55 17.65 -17.40 -8.33
N CYS A 56 16.93 -17.75 -9.39
CA CYS A 56 15.67 -18.47 -9.26
C CYS A 56 15.88 -19.93 -8.83
N LEU A 57 15.26 -20.31 -7.72
CA LEU A 57 15.29 -21.67 -7.17
C LEU A 57 14.17 -22.56 -7.75
N PHE A 58 13.32 -22.04 -8.63
CA PHE A 58 12.16 -22.73 -9.20
C PHE A 58 11.23 -23.37 -8.15
N CYS A 59 11.16 -22.80 -6.94
CA CYS A 59 10.40 -23.35 -5.80
C CYS A 59 8.90 -23.12 -5.87
N GLY A 60 8.40 -22.30 -6.78
CA GLY A 60 6.98 -22.00 -6.99
C GLY A 60 6.30 -21.15 -5.90
N ALA A 61 7.04 -20.65 -4.90
CA ALA A 61 6.47 -19.86 -3.81
C ALA A 61 5.79 -18.58 -4.31
N CYS A 62 6.42 -17.88 -5.26
CA CYS A 62 5.88 -16.67 -5.87
C CYS A 62 4.56 -16.93 -6.62
N LEU A 63 4.47 -18.04 -7.36
CA LEU A 63 3.26 -18.43 -8.09
C LEU A 63 2.13 -18.77 -7.12
N ARG A 64 2.42 -19.58 -6.08
CA ARG A 64 1.43 -19.90 -5.03
C ARG A 64 0.91 -18.65 -4.34
N MET A 65 1.78 -17.68 -4.03
CA MET A 65 1.39 -16.40 -3.44
C MET A 65 0.48 -15.62 -4.38
N CYS A 66 0.87 -15.45 -5.64
CA CYS A 66 0.10 -14.70 -6.63
C CYS A 66 -1.25 -15.35 -6.96
N ARG A 67 -1.30 -16.69 -7.06
CA ARG A 67 -2.51 -17.44 -7.38
C ARG A 67 -3.47 -17.56 -6.20
N ARG A 68 -2.97 -17.94 -5.01
CA ARG A 68 -3.84 -18.29 -3.87
C ARG A 68 -4.18 -17.12 -2.96
N THR A 69 -3.21 -16.22 -2.70
CA THR A 69 -3.42 -15.10 -1.76
C THR A 69 -3.83 -13.83 -2.48
N MET A 70 -3.21 -13.58 -3.64
CA MET A 70 -3.50 -12.37 -4.42
C MET A 70 -4.58 -12.58 -5.49
N SER A 71 -4.90 -13.81 -5.84
CA SER A 71 -5.96 -14.15 -6.82
C SER A 71 -5.79 -13.46 -8.17
N VAL A 72 -4.54 -13.35 -8.65
CA VAL A 72 -4.15 -12.70 -9.91
C VAL A 72 -3.70 -13.75 -10.92
N SER A 73 -2.57 -14.42 -10.69
CA SER A 73 -2.10 -15.51 -11.56
C SER A 73 -3.08 -16.69 -11.53
N GLY A 74 -3.45 -17.20 -12.70
CA GLY A 74 -4.47 -18.24 -12.86
C GLY A 74 -5.90 -17.72 -12.97
N PHE A 75 -6.08 -16.40 -13.01
CA PHE A 75 -7.35 -15.70 -13.28
C PHE A 75 -7.30 -14.94 -14.62
N TYR A 76 -6.33 -15.20 -15.44
CA TYR A 76 -6.19 -14.73 -16.82
C TYR A 76 -5.40 -15.77 -17.61
N ASP A 77 -5.56 -15.73 -18.93
CA ASP A 77 -4.84 -16.56 -19.89
C ASP A 77 -3.74 -15.73 -20.56
N LEU A 78 -2.48 -16.12 -20.37
CA LEU A 78 -1.33 -15.38 -20.91
C LEU A 78 -1.35 -15.33 -22.44
N THR A 79 -1.89 -16.34 -23.09
CA THR A 79 -1.99 -16.36 -24.57
C THR A 79 -2.95 -15.30 -25.08
N LYS A 80 -4.05 -15.05 -24.34
CA LYS A 80 -5.04 -14.01 -24.66
C LYS A 80 -4.54 -12.59 -24.38
N THR A 81 -3.63 -12.43 -23.41
CA THR A 81 -3.03 -11.13 -23.10
C THR A 81 -1.84 -10.75 -24.00
N GLY A 82 -1.64 -11.48 -25.13
CA GLY A 82 -0.49 -11.25 -26.00
C GLY A 82 0.85 -11.52 -25.30
N ASN A 83 0.89 -12.49 -24.40
CA ASN A 83 2.02 -12.83 -23.55
C ASN A 83 2.43 -11.73 -22.55
N GLN A 84 1.54 -10.76 -22.30
CA GLN A 84 1.76 -9.74 -21.26
C GLN A 84 1.20 -10.22 -19.91
N PRO A 85 2.04 -10.38 -18.87
CA PRO A 85 1.56 -10.85 -17.58
C PRO A 85 0.76 -9.77 -16.85
N ILE A 86 -0.44 -10.12 -16.42
CA ILE A 86 -1.24 -9.27 -15.54
C ILE A 86 -0.61 -9.22 -14.15
N CYS A 87 -0.40 -8.00 -13.66
CA CYS A 87 0.19 -7.77 -12.35
C CYS A 87 -0.46 -6.57 -11.66
N VAL A 88 -0.85 -6.73 -10.40
CA VAL A 88 -1.37 -5.64 -9.54
C VAL A 88 -0.27 -4.94 -8.73
N HIS A 89 0.97 -5.21 -9.03
CA HIS A 89 2.19 -4.58 -8.49
C HIS A 89 2.35 -4.69 -6.95
N CYS A 90 1.65 -5.60 -6.28
CA CYS A 90 1.64 -5.72 -4.82
C CYS A 90 2.98 -6.15 -4.21
N GLY A 91 3.92 -6.71 -4.99
CA GLY A 91 5.24 -7.16 -4.54
C GLY A 91 5.24 -8.34 -3.56
N GLN A 92 4.09 -8.98 -3.29
CA GLN A 92 4.03 -10.10 -2.35
C GLN A 92 4.87 -11.31 -2.81
N CYS A 93 5.05 -11.47 -4.12
CA CYS A 93 5.93 -12.49 -4.69
C CYS A 93 7.40 -12.28 -4.30
N SER A 94 7.87 -11.03 -4.14
CA SER A 94 9.24 -10.74 -3.69
C SER A 94 9.45 -11.06 -2.22
N LEU A 95 8.40 -10.99 -1.38
CA LEU A 95 8.50 -11.33 0.04
C LEU A 95 8.70 -12.83 0.28
N VAL A 96 8.16 -13.68 -0.60
CA VAL A 96 8.25 -15.14 -0.48
C VAL A 96 9.35 -15.75 -1.35
N CYS A 97 10.15 -14.93 -2.02
CA CYS A 97 11.24 -15.39 -2.88
C CYS A 97 12.50 -15.67 -2.06
N GLU A 98 12.72 -16.93 -1.68
CA GLU A 98 13.87 -17.36 -0.86
C GLU A 98 15.22 -17.11 -1.54
N GLY A 99 15.28 -17.25 -2.87
CA GLY A 99 16.50 -17.04 -3.66
C GLY A 99 16.79 -15.57 -3.99
N ASP A 100 15.99 -14.61 -3.52
CA ASP A 100 16.10 -13.20 -3.90
C ASP A 100 16.08 -12.96 -5.42
N ALA A 101 15.41 -13.86 -6.18
CA ALA A 101 15.26 -13.70 -7.61
C ALA A 101 14.24 -12.62 -7.99
N ILE A 102 13.32 -12.26 -7.09
CA ILE A 102 12.34 -11.18 -7.30
C ILE A 102 12.66 -10.07 -6.31
N LEU A 103 13.05 -8.91 -6.83
CA LEU A 103 13.45 -7.73 -6.05
C LEU A 103 12.51 -6.56 -6.32
N ASN A 104 12.49 -5.58 -5.41
CA ASN A 104 11.90 -4.28 -5.70
C ASN A 104 12.81 -3.51 -6.65
N ARG A 105 12.25 -2.70 -7.56
CA ARG A 105 13.05 -1.80 -8.39
C ARG A 105 13.66 -0.70 -7.54
N ALA A 106 14.92 -0.36 -7.82
CA ALA A 106 15.72 0.57 -7.02
C ALA A 106 15.50 2.04 -7.46
N ASP A 107 14.37 2.65 -7.08
CA ASP A 107 14.07 4.05 -7.41
C ASP A 107 14.90 5.05 -6.59
N TRP A 108 15.55 4.65 -5.50
CA TRP A 108 16.45 5.51 -4.72
C TRP A 108 17.63 6.06 -5.55
N GLN A 109 18.03 5.35 -6.60
CA GLN A 109 19.07 5.83 -7.52
C GLN A 109 18.62 7.10 -8.29
N ALA A 110 17.33 7.20 -8.63
CA ALA A 110 16.77 8.39 -9.24
C ALA A 110 16.75 9.59 -8.26
N VAL A 111 16.52 9.33 -6.96
CA VAL A 111 16.60 10.35 -5.91
C VAL A 111 18.00 10.92 -5.82
N ARG A 112 19.00 10.04 -5.76
CA ARG A 112 20.42 10.43 -5.75
C ARG A 112 20.79 11.26 -6.99
N ALA A 113 20.36 10.83 -8.16
CA ALA A 113 20.59 11.57 -9.41
C ALA A 113 19.89 12.94 -9.42
N ALA A 114 18.69 13.06 -8.86
CA ALA A 114 17.97 14.33 -8.73
C ALA A 114 18.74 15.32 -7.83
N LYS A 115 19.24 14.83 -6.68
CA LYS A 115 20.08 15.64 -5.78
C LYS A 115 21.36 16.13 -6.47
N ALA A 116 22.02 15.27 -7.24
CA ALA A 116 23.22 15.62 -7.99
C ALA A 116 22.94 16.69 -9.07
N ARG A 117 21.71 16.78 -9.58
CA ARG A 117 21.27 17.84 -10.50
C ARG A 117 20.85 19.15 -9.80
N GLY A 118 20.96 19.22 -8.47
CA GLY A 118 20.59 20.40 -7.68
C GLY A 118 19.09 20.57 -7.47
N GLN A 119 18.28 19.52 -7.66
CA GLN A 119 16.85 19.57 -7.33
C GLN A 119 16.64 19.52 -5.82
N THR A 120 15.64 20.21 -5.33
CA THR A 120 15.21 20.13 -3.92
C THR A 120 14.52 18.79 -3.68
N VAL A 121 15.12 17.92 -2.88
CA VAL A 121 14.61 16.60 -2.55
C VAL A 121 13.68 16.69 -1.34
N VAL A 122 12.40 16.42 -1.56
CA VAL A 122 11.37 16.36 -0.51
C VAL A 122 10.95 14.91 -0.35
N VAL A 123 11.08 14.35 0.87
CA VAL A 123 10.70 12.96 1.15
C VAL A 123 9.52 12.94 2.12
N SER A 124 8.42 12.30 1.72
CA SER A 124 7.24 12.12 2.59
C SER A 124 7.17 10.69 3.11
N LEU A 125 7.12 10.54 4.44
CA LEU A 125 7.14 9.27 5.15
C LEU A 125 5.72 8.71 5.31
N SER A 126 5.42 7.54 4.72
CA SER A 126 4.13 6.87 4.92
C SER A 126 3.98 6.29 6.34
N PRO A 127 2.74 6.22 6.88
CA PRO A 127 2.48 5.84 8.27
C PRO A 127 3.18 4.55 8.73
N ALA A 128 3.09 3.48 7.95
CA ALA A 128 3.63 2.17 8.34
C ALA A 128 5.16 2.08 8.38
N VAL A 129 5.88 3.02 7.74
CA VAL A 129 7.35 3.01 7.69
C VAL A 129 7.96 3.13 9.09
N ARG A 130 7.32 3.91 9.97
CA ARG A 130 7.80 4.23 11.32
C ARG A 130 7.87 3.04 12.30
N VAL A 131 7.41 1.86 11.88
CA VAL A 131 7.40 0.65 12.73
C VAL A 131 8.17 -0.52 12.11
N MET A 132 9.03 -0.28 11.10
CA MET A 132 9.68 -1.40 10.43
C MET A 132 11.10 -1.15 9.89
N VAL A 133 11.56 0.10 9.74
CA VAL A 133 12.88 0.37 9.14
C VAL A 133 13.99 -0.21 10.00
N SER A 134 13.94 -0.02 11.32
CA SER A 134 14.95 -0.51 12.26
C SER A 134 15.11 -2.04 12.25
N GLU A 135 14.10 -2.79 11.78
CA GLU A 135 14.18 -4.25 11.63
C GLU A 135 15.30 -4.65 10.64
N ALA A 136 15.52 -3.84 9.57
CA ALA A 136 16.60 -4.08 8.62
C ALA A 136 17.99 -3.94 9.26
N PHE A 137 18.07 -3.25 10.39
CA PHE A 137 19.28 -2.99 11.16
C PHE A 137 19.34 -3.79 12.48
N GLY A 138 18.51 -4.83 12.61
CA GLY A 138 18.56 -5.80 13.70
C GLY A 138 17.68 -5.48 14.91
N ALA A 139 16.82 -4.47 14.83
CA ALA A 139 15.80 -4.25 15.87
C ALA A 139 14.70 -5.31 15.83
N VAL A 140 13.98 -5.47 16.93
CA VAL A 140 12.82 -6.37 16.99
C VAL A 140 11.66 -5.83 16.17
N ALA A 141 10.81 -6.74 15.65
CA ALA A 141 9.66 -6.36 14.87
C ALA A 141 8.73 -5.40 15.63
N GLY A 142 8.29 -4.33 14.96
CA GLY A 142 7.43 -3.32 15.56
C GLY A 142 8.15 -2.25 16.39
N THR A 143 9.49 -2.19 16.36
CA THR A 143 10.21 -1.06 16.96
C THR A 143 9.78 0.24 16.30
N TYR A 144 9.31 1.20 17.11
CA TYR A 144 8.91 2.52 16.62
C TYR A 144 10.16 3.38 16.36
N CYS A 145 10.38 3.80 15.13
CA CYS A 145 11.65 4.38 14.66
C CYS A 145 11.44 5.64 13.79
N GLU A 146 10.38 6.43 14.06
CA GLU A 146 10.06 7.63 13.27
C GLU A 146 11.24 8.60 13.21
N GLY A 147 11.82 8.94 14.37
CA GLY A 147 12.90 9.91 14.45
C GLY A 147 14.20 9.45 13.79
N GLU A 148 14.55 8.18 13.93
CA GLU A 148 15.73 7.57 13.33
C GLU A 148 15.62 7.52 11.80
N VAL A 149 14.42 7.24 11.29
CA VAL A 149 14.16 7.26 9.83
C VAL A 149 14.30 8.67 9.28
N ILE A 150 13.76 9.68 9.97
CA ILE A 150 13.91 11.08 9.56
C ILE A 150 15.38 11.48 9.55
N ALA A 151 16.13 11.11 10.58
CA ALA A 151 17.58 11.36 10.65
C ALA A 151 18.34 10.69 9.49
N ALA A 152 18.00 9.43 9.18
CA ALA A 152 18.60 8.70 8.05
C ALA A 152 18.32 9.40 6.71
N LEU A 153 17.09 9.85 6.47
CA LEU A 153 16.74 10.57 5.24
C LEU A 153 17.54 11.88 5.10
N ARG A 154 17.72 12.62 6.21
CA ARG A 154 18.56 13.82 6.20
C ARG A 154 20.03 13.49 5.92
N ALA A 155 20.56 12.42 6.51
CA ALA A 155 21.92 11.95 6.24
C ALA A 155 22.10 11.53 4.77
N LEU A 156 21.05 11.02 4.13
CA LEU A 156 21.01 10.68 2.70
C LEU A 156 20.78 11.89 1.78
N GLY A 157 20.66 13.10 2.34
CA GLY A 157 20.59 14.34 1.59
C GLY A 157 19.18 14.84 1.26
N ALA A 158 18.14 14.37 1.96
CA ALA A 158 16.82 14.98 1.87
C ALA A 158 16.85 16.42 2.39
N ASP A 159 16.33 17.37 1.60
CA ASP A 159 16.25 18.78 2.00
C ASP A 159 15.08 19.01 2.95
N TYR A 160 13.99 18.28 2.74
CA TYR A 160 12.79 18.29 3.60
C TYR A 160 12.26 16.87 3.81
N VAL A 161 11.82 16.61 5.04
CA VAL A 161 11.18 15.33 5.41
C VAL A 161 9.81 15.62 6.01
N LEU A 162 8.75 15.14 5.34
CA LEU A 162 7.35 15.43 5.63
C LEU A 162 6.58 14.16 6.01
N ASP A 163 5.40 14.33 6.60
CA ASP A 163 4.53 13.21 7.01
C ASP A 163 3.39 12.98 6.00
N THR A 164 3.41 11.87 5.29
CA THR A 164 2.28 11.46 4.41
C THR A 164 0.97 11.27 5.19
N ALA A 165 1.02 11.12 6.51
CA ALA A 165 -0.18 11.04 7.33
C ALA A 165 -1.02 12.33 7.29
N THR A 166 -0.45 13.50 6.93
CA THR A 166 -1.20 14.73 6.63
C THR A 166 -2.09 14.54 5.38
N GLY A 167 -1.54 13.97 4.31
CA GLY A 167 -2.33 13.59 3.13
C GLY A 167 -3.36 12.50 3.44
N ALA A 168 -3.07 11.61 4.41
CA ALA A 168 -4.01 10.62 4.89
C ALA A 168 -5.18 11.25 5.67
N ASP A 169 -4.94 12.28 6.46
CA ASP A 169 -6.01 13.02 7.15
C ASP A 169 -6.99 13.66 6.15
N LEU A 170 -6.48 14.29 5.08
CA LEU A 170 -7.32 14.82 4.00
C LEU A 170 -8.10 13.71 3.28
N ALA A 171 -7.45 12.57 3.00
CA ALA A 171 -8.12 11.43 2.40
C ALA A 171 -9.28 10.93 3.29
N VAL A 172 -9.07 10.83 4.59
CA VAL A 172 -10.11 10.44 5.55
C VAL A 172 -11.28 11.41 5.55
N VAL A 173 -11.01 12.72 5.55
CA VAL A 173 -12.09 13.74 5.56
C VAL A 173 -12.90 13.69 4.28
N GLU A 174 -12.25 13.61 3.12
CA GLU A 174 -12.94 13.53 1.81
C GLU A 174 -13.70 12.21 1.64
N GLU A 175 -13.07 11.09 1.98
CA GLU A 175 -13.67 9.76 1.80
C GLU A 175 -14.85 9.55 2.77
N ALA A 176 -14.77 10.05 4.00
CA ALA A 176 -15.90 10.03 4.94
C ALA A 176 -17.03 10.95 4.47
N THR A 177 -16.71 12.12 3.88
CA THR A 177 -17.70 13.03 3.32
C THR A 177 -18.43 12.39 2.13
N GLU A 178 -17.68 11.75 1.23
CA GLU A 178 -18.25 10.99 0.11
C GLU A 178 -19.17 9.86 0.63
N TRP A 179 -18.70 9.08 1.61
CA TRP A 179 -19.48 7.99 2.18
C TRP A 179 -20.77 8.47 2.85
N VAL A 180 -20.72 9.50 3.66
CA VAL A 180 -21.92 10.10 4.29
C VAL A 180 -22.91 10.59 3.24
N ALA A 181 -22.44 11.22 2.17
CA ALA A 181 -23.29 11.63 1.05
C ALA A 181 -23.98 10.43 0.37
N ARG A 182 -23.25 9.32 0.14
CA ARG A 182 -23.81 8.08 -0.41
C ARG A 182 -24.84 7.46 0.52
N LEU A 183 -24.60 7.45 1.85
CA LEU A 183 -25.56 6.96 2.84
C LEU A 183 -26.87 7.75 2.86
N GLN A 184 -26.84 9.03 2.50
CA GLN A 184 -28.00 9.94 2.48
C GLN A 184 -28.71 9.99 1.11
N THR A 185 -28.10 9.45 0.06
CA THR A 185 -28.63 9.51 -1.30
C THR A 185 -29.26 8.18 -1.69
N PRO A 186 -30.58 8.12 -1.91
CA PRO A 186 -31.23 6.90 -2.39
C PRO A 186 -30.65 6.43 -3.71
N GLY A 187 -30.35 5.13 -3.82
CA GLY A 187 -29.80 4.50 -5.03
C GLY A 187 -28.31 4.76 -5.27
N ALA A 188 -27.62 5.45 -4.36
CA ALA A 188 -26.16 5.58 -4.45
C ALA A 188 -25.45 4.22 -4.34
N ALA A 189 -24.29 4.11 -4.99
CA ALA A 189 -23.52 2.87 -5.00
C ALA A 189 -22.96 2.56 -3.59
N LEU A 190 -23.57 1.61 -2.91
CA LEU A 190 -23.13 1.03 -1.64
C LEU A 190 -22.93 -0.48 -1.80
N PRO A 191 -21.98 -1.10 -1.06
CA PRO A 191 -21.06 -0.47 -0.13
C PRO A 191 -20.07 0.46 -0.80
N GLN A 192 -19.63 1.55 -0.13
CA GLN A 192 -18.44 2.27 -0.55
C GLN A 192 -17.20 1.43 -0.26
N MET A 193 -16.29 1.32 -1.22
CA MET A 193 -15.01 0.62 -1.08
C MET A 193 -13.87 1.64 -1.05
N THR A 194 -12.92 1.50 -0.10
CA THR A 194 -11.81 2.46 0.03
C THR A 194 -10.88 2.43 -1.17
N SER A 195 -10.24 3.57 -1.49
CA SER A 195 -9.36 3.76 -2.66
C SER A 195 -7.86 3.83 -2.33
N CYS A 196 -7.47 3.87 -1.07
CA CYS A 196 -6.08 4.11 -0.65
C CYS A 196 -5.10 3.02 -1.11
N CYS A 197 -5.56 1.78 -1.39
CA CYS A 197 -4.74 0.65 -1.79
C CYS A 197 -4.62 0.50 -3.32
N SER A 198 -3.50 0.93 -3.90
CA SER A 198 -3.26 0.92 -5.36
C SER A 198 -3.37 -0.47 -6.00
N SER A 199 -2.95 -1.53 -5.30
CA SER A 199 -3.10 -2.91 -5.80
C SER A 199 -4.56 -3.33 -5.86
N TRP A 200 -5.37 -2.92 -4.90
CA TRP A 200 -6.80 -3.16 -4.90
C TRP A 200 -7.48 -2.42 -6.05
N VAL A 201 -7.20 -1.12 -6.18
CA VAL A 201 -7.77 -0.31 -7.28
C VAL A 201 -7.46 -0.94 -8.64
N LYS A 202 -6.18 -1.28 -8.91
CA LYS A 202 -5.82 -1.96 -10.15
C LYS A 202 -6.50 -3.33 -10.31
N PHE A 203 -6.66 -4.07 -9.23
CA PHE A 203 -7.38 -5.35 -9.24
C PHE A 203 -8.85 -5.17 -9.60
N CYS A 204 -9.51 -4.14 -9.05
CA CYS A 204 -10.88 -3.79 -9.37
C CYS A 204 -11.02 -3.35 -10.84
N GLU A 205 -10.17 -2.44 -11.31
CA GLU A 205 -10.12 -1.99 -12.72
C GLU A 205 -9.98 -3.16 -13.70
N THR A 206 -9.24 -4.21 -13.33
CA THR A 206 -8.93 -5.33 -14.21
C THR A 206 -9.99 -6.42 -14.17
N TYR A 207 -10.42 -6.85 -12.97
CA TYR A 207 -11.26 -8.03 -12.79
C TYR A 207 -12.72 -7.72 -12.44
N PHE A 208 -13.01 -6.50 -11.98
CA PHE A 208 -14.34 -6.09 -11.50
C PHE A 208 -14.65 -4.65 -11.92
N PRO A 209 -14.51 -4.28 -13.21
CA PRO A 209 -14.69 -2.89 -13.64
C PRO A 209 -16.11 -2.37 -13.41
N GLU A 210 -17.12 -3.25 -13.36
CA GLU A 210 -18.50 -2.93 -13.00
C GLU A 210 -18.66 -2.45 -11.55
N ARG A 211 -17.67 -2.71 -10.68
CA ARG A 211 -17.65 -2.26 -9.28
C ARG A 211 -16.92 -0.94 -9.07
N LEU A 212 -16.39 -0.31 -10.12
CA LEU A 212 -15.64 0.93 -9.98
C LEU A 212 -16.46 2.08 -9.41
N SER A 213 -17.79 2.10 -9.66
CA SER A 213 -18.68 3.08 -9.04
C SER A 213 -18.78 2.97 -7.52
N HIS A 214 -18.45 1.81 -6.95
CA HIS A 214 -18.39 1.59 -5.51
C HIS A 214 -17.06 2.04 -4.88
N VAL A 215 -15.99 2.15 -5.66
CA VAL A 215 -14.68 2.62 -5.17
C VAL A 215 -14.75 4.11 -4.94
N SER A 216 -14.23 4.58 -3.79
CA SER A 216 -14.13 6.02 -3.51
C SER A 216 -13.30 6.72 -4.58
N ALA A 217 -13.76 7.90 -5.01
CA ALA A 217 -13.04 8.73 -5.96
C ALA A 217 -11.86 9.49 -5.34
N VAL A 218 -11.67 9.43 -4.04
CA VAL A 218 -10.61 10.15 -3.33
C VAL A 218 -9.24 9.58 -3.71
N LYS A 219 -8.29 10.45 -4.04
CA LYS A 219 -6.90 10.08 -4.29
C LYS A 219 -6.30 9.41 -3.05
N SER A 220 -5.34 8.52 -3.26
CA SER A 220 -4.62 7.92 -2.14
C SER A 220 -3.84 8.96 -1.32
N PRO A 221 -3.53 8.68 -0.03
CA PRO A 221 -2.73 9.57 0.82
C PRO A 221 -1.42 10.04 0.17
N ILE A 222 -0.72 9.17 -0.56
CA ILE A 222 0.53 9.52 -1.25
C ILE A 222 0.25 10.47 -2.42
N ALA A 223 -0.80 10.24 -3.19
CA ALA A 223 -1.16 11.12 -4.29
C ALA A 223 -1.63 12.50 -3.79
N ILE A 224 -2.42 12.54 -2.70
CA ILE A 224 -2.79 13.80 -2.03
C ILE A 224 -1.54 14.53 -1.53
N GLN A 225 -0.64 13.84 -0.82
CA GLN A 225 0.61 14.42 -0.34
C GLN A 225 1.43 14.97 -1.51
N GLY A 226 1.46 14.27 -2.66
CA GLY A 226 2.10 14.73 -3.88
C GLY A 226 1.55 16.06 -4.37
N VAL A 227 0.22 16.19 -4.40
CA VAL A 227 -0.44 17.46 -4.73
C VAL A 227 -0.03 18.57 -3.76
N LEU A 228 -0.09 18.30 -2.45
CA LEU A 228 0.28 19.29 -1.42
C LEU A 228 1.72 19.75 -1.54
N VAL A 229 2.66 18.83 -1.83
CA VAL A 229 4.08 19.17 -1.98
C VAL A 229 4.31 20.02 -3.23
N LYS A 230 3.74 19.65 -4.37
CA LYS A 230 3.93 20.37 -5.64
C LYS A 230 3.11 21.67 -5.74
N SER A 231 2.22 21.96 -4.78
CA SER A 231 1.41 23.19 -4.77
C SER A 231 1.63 23.98 -3.47
N PHE A 232 0.90 23.65 -2.41
CA PHE A 232 0.90 24.38 -1.14
C PHE A 232 2.31 24.52 -0.52
N PHE A 233 3.05 23.42 -0.43
CA PHE A 233 4.40 23.44 0.14
C PHE A 233 5.38 24.21 -0.75
N ALA A 234 5.33 23.99 -2.07
CA ALA A 234 6.16 24.70 -3.04
C ALA A 234 5.98 26.20 -2.92
N GLU A 235 4.73 26.69 -2.92
CA GLU A 235 4.39 28.10 -2.77
C GLU A 235 4.89 28.67 -1.41
N ALA A 236 4.61 27.96 -0.32
CA ALA A 236 5.00 28.39 1.03
C ALA A 236 6.53 28.45 1.23
N LYS A 237 7.29 27.71 0.43
CA LYS A 237 8.76 27.72 0.42
C LYS A 237 9.38 28.59 -0.66
N GLY A 238 8.55 29.23 -1.51
CA GLY A 238 9.05 30.02 -2.64
C GLY A 238 9.76 29.18 -3.71
N LEU A 239 9.40 27.89 -3.82
CA LEU A 239 9.97 26.95 -4.78
C LEU A 239 9.04 26.79 -5.97
N LYS A 240 9.61 26.57 -7.16
CA LYS A 240 8.83 26.14 -8.32
C LYS A 240 8.61 24.62 -8.26
N PRO A 241 7.41 24.11 -8.63
CA PRO A 241 7.12 22.68 -8.61
C PRO A 241 8.15 21.82 -9.38
N GLU A 242 8.72 22.33 -10.47
CA GLU A 242 9.71 21.65 -11.32
C GLU A 242 11.07 21.49 -10.61
N GLN A 243 11.37 22.35 -9.65
CA GLN A 243 12.61 22.31 -8.88
C GLN A 243 12.57 21.23 -7.77
N ILE A 244 11.37 20.75 -7.44
CA ILE A 244 11.16 19.77 -6.39
C ILE A 244 11.19 18.36 -6.99
N PHE A 245 12.03 17.50 -6.45
CA PHE A 245 11.98 16.07 -6.64
C PHE A 245 11.27 15.44 -5.42
N ASN A 246 9.99 15.13 -5.59
CA ASN A 246 9.12 14.64 -4.52
C ASN A 246 9.15 13.11 -4.42
N VAL A 247 9.50 12.59 -3.26
CA VAL A 247 9.69 11.16 -3.00
C VAL A 247 8.69 10.67 -1.97
N ALA A 248 8.01 9.57 -2.27
CA ALA A 248 7.21 8.85 -1.29
C ALA A 248 8.00 7.67 -0.72
N LEU A 249 8.28 7.68 0.58
CA LEU A 249 8.83 6.53 1.28
C LEU A 249 7.70 5.67 1.85
N THR A 250 7.57 4.42 1.39
CA THR A 250 6.42 3.56 1.71
C THR A 250 6.79 2.07 1.68
N PRO A 251 6.11 1.19 2.43
CA PRO A 251 6.29 -0.26 2.27
C PRO A 251 5.56 -0.84 1.04
N CYS A 252 4.94 -0.02 0.20
CA CYS A 252 4.05 -0.45 -0.87
C CYS A 252 4.71 -0.33 -2.25
N THR A 253 5.00 -1.45 -2.91
CA THR A 253 5.55 -1.48 -4.27
C THR A 253 4.56 -1.00 -5.33
N ALA A 254 3.23 -1.17 -5.11
CA ALA A 254 2.21 -0.76 -6.07
C ALA A 254 2.13 0.77 -6.25
N LYS A 255 2.65 1.54 -5.30
CA LYS A 255 2.75 2.99 -5.43
C LYS A 255 3.67 3.42 -6.59
N LYS A 256 4.66 2.60 -6.96
CA LYS A 256 5.49 2.81 -8.16
C LYS A 256 4.69 2.77 -9.48
N PHE A 257 3.60 2.00 -9.51
CA PHE A 257 2.64 2.01 -10.61
C PHE A 257 1.68 3.20 -10.50
N GLU A 258 1.17 3.46 -9.29
CA GLU A 258 0.19 4.53 -9.06
C GLU A 258 0.71 5.90 -9.49
N ILE A 259 1.94 6.26 -9.11
CA ILE A 259 2.52 7.58 -9.45
C ILE A 259 2.70 7.82 -10.97
N ARG A 260 2.60 6.76 -11.78
CA ARG A 260 2.70 6.83 -13.24
C ARG A 260 1.34 7.01 -13.93
N ARG A 261 0.25 7.09 -13.14
CA ARG A 261 -1.09 7.31 -13.69
C ARG A 261 -1.22 8.74 -14.25
N PRO A 262 -1.67 8.89 -15.50
CA PRO A 262 -1.84 10.23 -16.11
C PRO A 262 -2.77 11.14 -15.31
N GLU A 263 -3.84 10.56 -14.73
CA GLU A 263 -4.84 11.26 -13.93
C GLU A 263 -4.32 11.80 -12.57
N LEU A 264 -3.10 11.43 -12.18
CA LEU A 264 -2.45 11.93 -10.97
C LEU A 264 -1.37 12.99 -11.24
N GLN A 265 -1.20 13.39 -12.50
CA GLN A 265 -0.32 14.50 -12.84
C GLN A 265 -0.92 15.84 -12.40
N ILE A 266 -0.05 16.79 -12.10
CA ILE A 266 -0.39 18.15 -11.66
C ILE A 266 0.22 19.11 -12.65
N ASN A 267 -0.61 19.77 -13.47
CA ASN A 267 -0.15 20.68 -14.53
C ASN A 267 0.93 20.05 -15.43
N GLY A 268 0.78 18.77 -15.78
CA GLY A 268 1.73 18.04 -16.61
C GLY A 268 2.98 17.52 -15.89
N LEU A 269 3.11 17.73 -14.59
CA LEU A 269 4.21 17.23 -13.77
C LEU A 269 3.75 16.02 -12.90
N PRO A 270 4.65 15.08 -12.60
CA PRO A 270 4.37 14.06 -11.58
C PRO A 270 4.11 14.72 -10.22
N GLY A 271 3.02 14.35 -9.55
CA GLY A 271 2.81 14.75 -8.16
C GLY A 271 3.86 14.14 -7.22
N VAL A 272 4.26 12.89 -7.53
CA VAL A 272 5.35 12.16 -6.86
C VAL A 272 6.30 11.65 -7.94
N ASP A 273 7.59 11.98 -7.84
CA ASP A 273 8.61 11.67 -8.84
C ASP A 273 9.20 10.27 -8.66
N ALA A 274 9.30 9.79 -7.42
CA ALA A 274 9.83 8.46 -7.10
C ALA A 274 9.14 7.84 -5.88
N VAL A 275 9.12 6.51 -5.84
CA VAL A 275 8.67 5.74 -4.67
C VAL A 275 9.80 4.87 -4.19
N VAL A 276 10.31 5.15 -2.99
CA VAL A 276 11.32 4.33 -2.32
C VAL A 276 10.61 3.41 -1.33
N THR A 277 10.88 2.11 -1.40
CA THR A 277 10.36 1.15 -0.42
C THR A 277 11.25 1.11 0.82
N VAL A 278 10.73 0.54 1.92
CA VAL A 278 11.53 0.39 3.15
C VAL A 278 12.75 -0.50 2.91
N ARG A 279 12.62 -1.53 2.05
CA ARG A 279 13.74 -2.39 1.67
C ARG A 279 14.79 -1.62 0.89
N GLU A 280 14.36 -0.83 -0.09
CA GLU A 280 15.26 0.04 -0.87
C GLU A 280 15.94 1.10 0.00
N LEU A 281 15.24 1.65 1.01
CA LEU A 281 15.85 2.59 1.96
C LEU A 281 16.99 1.93 2.75
N ALA A 282 16.79 0.69 3.20
CA ALA A 282 17.84 -0.05 3.90
C ALA A 282 19.06 -0.29 3.00
N ASP A 283 18.82 -0.69 1.73
CA ASP A 283 19.88 -0.86 0.73
C ASP A 283 20.61 0.48 0.46
N TRP A 284 19.89 1.58 0.37
CA TRP A 284 20.45 2.93 0.15
C TRP A 284 21.28 3.39 1.33
N ILE A 285 20.80 3.23 2.58
CA ILE A 285 21.55 3.55 3.80
C ILE A 285 22.88 2.79 3.83
N GLN A 286 22.86 1.50 3.49
CA GLN A 286 24.07 0.67 3.44
C GLN A 286 25.02 1.10 2.31
N ALA A 287 24.51 1.44 1.14
CA ALA A 287 25.29 1.86 -0.01
C ALA A 287 26.03 3.18 0.21
N GLU A 288 25.44 4.09 0.98
CA GLU A 288 26.05 5.39 1.34
C GLU A 288 26.90 5.30 2.64
N GLY A 289 27.01 4.12 3.26
CA GLY A 289 27.84 3.91 4.46
C GLY A 289 27.31 4.62 5.72
N VAL A 290 26.00 4.94 5.76
CA VAL A 290 25.39 5.60 6.93
C VAL A 290 25.23 4.60 8.07
N ASP A 291 25.81 4.89 9.23
CA ASP A 291 25.58 4.09 10.44
C ASP A 291 24.22 4.44 11.06
N TYR A 292 23.20 3.71 10.63
CA TYR A 292 21.82 3.91 11.08
C TYR A 292 21.66 3.85 12.61
N ARG A 293 22.45 3.00 13.29
CA ARG A 293 22.35 2.80 14.76
C ARG A 293 22.93 3.94 15.56
N ALA A 294 23.85 4.71 14.96
CA ALA A 294 24.47 5.87 15.59
C ALA A 294 23.67 7.16 15.40
N LEU A 295 22.64 7.16 14.54
CA LEU A 295 21.84 8.34 14.25
C LEU A 295 21.06 8.81 15.48
N GLN A 296 21.11 10.11 15.74
CA GLN A 296 20.25 10.75 16.73
C GLN A 296 18.87 11.03 16.09
N PRO A 297 17.75 10.73 16.78
CA PRO A 297 16.41 10.97 16.27
C PRO A 297 16.20 12.43 15.85
N SER A 298 15.48 12.64 14.74
CA SER A 298 15.10 13.94 14.20
C SER A 298 13.59 14.06 14.09
N THR A 299 13.09 15.25 13.71
CA THR A 299 11.65 15.53 13.58
C THR A 299 11.31 15.94 12.15
N PHE A 300 10.04 15.82 11.79
CA PHE A 300 9.53 16.32 10.51
C PHE A 300 9.72 17.84 10.38
N ASP A 301 9.82 18.29 9.14
CA ASP A 301 9.79 19.71 8.83
C ASP A 301 8.38 20.27 8.98
N ALA A 302 8.29 21.55 9.31
CA ALA A 302 7.02 22.26 9.47
C ALA A 302 6.19 22.30 8.17
N LEU A 303 4.93 22.66 8.27
CA LEU A 303 3.87 22.74 7.26
C LEU A 303 3.13 21.42 7.02
N LEU A 304 3.78 20.36 6.59
CA LEU A 304 3.16 19.06 6.30
C LEU A 304 3.79 17.93 7.15
N GLY A 305 4.36 18.27 8.29
CA GLY A 305 4.97 17.33 9.23
C GLY A 305 4.09 16.98 10.42
N GLU A 306 2.93 17.64 10.61
CA GLU A 306 2.03 17.41 11.73
C GLU A 306 0.75 16.70 11.24
N ALA A 307 0.64 15.43 11.55
CA ALA A 307 -0.52 14.61 11.22
C ALA A 307 -1.27 14.15 12.46
N SER A 308 -2.56 13.86 12.30
CA SER A 308 -3.37 13.28 13.36
C SER A 308 -3.08 11.78 13.55
N GLY A 309 -3.54 11.23 14.67
CA GLY A 309 -3.54 9.79 14.90
C GLY A 309 -4.35 9.02 13.87
N ALA A 310 -5.44 9.60 13.35
CA ALA A 310 -6.25 9.01 12.29
C ALA A 310 -5.40 8.74 11.04
N GLY A 311 -4.61 9.74 10.58
CA GLY A 311 -3.71 9.55 9.44
C GLY A 311 -2.63 8.49 9.69
N VAL A 312 -2.10 8.41 10.92
CA VAL A 312 -1.09 7.41 11.28
C VAL A 312 -1.62 5.97 11.17
N MET A 313 -2.85 5.71 11.61
CA MET A 313 -3.37 4.34 11.63
C MET A 313 -3.77 3.77 10.26
N LEU A 314 -3.81 4.58 9.19
CA LEU A 314 -4.10 4.09 7.84
C LEU A 314 -3.05 3.07 7.32
N GLY A 315 -1.89 2.99 7.96
CA GLY A 315 -0.87 2.00 7.63
C GLY A 315 -1.22 0.55 8.00
N SER A 316 -2.34 0.31 8.72
CA SER A 316 -2.75 -1.02 9.18
C SER A 316 -4.21 -1.33 8.85
N THR A 317 -4.53 -2.62 8.68
CA THR A 317 -5.91 -3.06 8.43
C THR A 317 -6.84 -2.69 9.61
N GLY A 318 -8.03 -2.23 9.30
CA GLY A 318 -9.00 -1.69 10.24
C GLY A 318 -8.77 -0.23 10.62
N GLY A 319 -7.60 0.32 10.31
CA GLY A 319 -7.25 1.71 10.62
C GLY A 319 -8.01 2.71 9.74
N THR A 320 -8.13 2.44 8.45
CA THR A 320 -8.92 3.28 7.54
C THR A 320 -10.39 3.26 7.94
N SER A 321 -10.96 2.09 8.18
CA SER A 321 -12.35 1.94 8.62
C SER A 321 -12.63 2.76 9.88
N GLU A 322 -11.78 2.64 10.90
CA GLU A 322 -11.96 3.39 12.14
C GLU A 322 -11.83 4.90 11.95
N ALA A 323 -10.85 5.36 11.13
CA ALA A 323 -10.68 6.77 10.83
C ALA A 323 -11.92 7.37 10.13
N LEU A 324 -12.46 6.64 9.15
CA LEU A 324 -13.69 7.01 8.44
C LEU A 324 -14.90 7.06 9.37
N LEU A 325 -15.07 6.07 10.24
CA LEU A 325 -16.15 6.02 11.22
C LEU A 325 -16.11 7.22 12.18
N ARG A 326 -14.92 7.58 12.68
CA ARG A 326 -14.73 8.76 13.55
C ARG A 326 -15.16 10.06 12.85
N THR A 327 -14.78 10.24 11.59
CA THR A 327 -15.11 11.44 10.82
C THR A 327 -16.57 11.44 10.37
N ALA A 328 -17.11 10.30 9.95
CA ALA A 328 -18.53 10.17 9.59
C ALA A 328 -19.45 10.45 10.78
N TYR A 329 -19.08 9.99 11.98
CA TYR A 329 -19.80 10.34 13.22
C TYR A 329 -19.89 11.86 13.40
N ARG A 330 -18.74 12.57 13.26
CA ARG A 330 -18.69 14.04 13.34
C ARG A 330 -19.58 14.71 12.30
N LEU A 331 -19.57 14.22 11.09
CA LEU A 331 -20.35 14.79 9.98
C LEU A 331 -21.86 14.62 10.19
N LEU A 332 -22.29 13.50 10.76
CA LEU A 332 -23.71 13.18 10.99
C LEU A 332 -24.28 13.82 12.26
N ASN A 333 -23.48 13.89 13.33
CA ASN A 333 -23.96 14.34 14.64
C ASN A 333 -23.53 15.78 15.01
N GLY A 334 -22.64 16.42 14.24
CA GLY A 334 -22.12 17.75 14.55
C GLY A 334 -21.20 17.83 15.77
N VAL A 335 -20.91 16.70 16.45
CA VAL A 335 -20.01 16.59 17.60
C VAL A 335 -18.96 15.51 17.37
N ASN A 336 -17.83 15.59 18.07
CA ASN A 336 -16.80 14.56 17.95
C ASN A 336 -17.30 13.21 18.50
N PRO A 337 -16.78 12.07 17.97
CA PRO A 337 -17.19 10.76 18.43
C PRO A 337 -16.80 10.52 19.90
N PRO A 338 -17.59 9.73 20.65
CA PRO A 338 -17.27 9.33 22.01
C PRO A 338 -16.08 8.36 22.07
N ASP A 339 -15.60 8.07 23.28
CA ASP A 339 -14.37 7.28 23.50
C ASP A 339 -14.43 5.85 22.96
N ASP A 340 -15.58 5.25 22.83
CA ASP A 340 -15.77 3.90 22.27
C ASP A 340 -15.47 3.82 20.75
N PHE A 341 -15.42 4.96 20.05
CA PHE A 341 -14.93 5.04 18.67
C PHE A 341 -13.40 5.02 18.56
N PHE A 342 -12.68 5.07 19.68
CA PHE A 342 -11.23 4.96 19.68
C PHE A 342 -10.82 3.53 20.08
N ASN A 343 -9.94 2.91 19.29
CA ASN A 343 -9.52 1.52 19.47
C ASN A 343 -10.64 0.49 19.21
N LEU A 344 -11.34 0.63 18.09
CA LEU A 344 -12.43 -0.28 17.69
C LEU A 344 -11.89 -1.68 17.37
N LYS A 345 -11.82 -2.55 18.38
CA LYS A 345 -11.39 -3.95 18.24
C LYS A 345 -12.23 -4.73 17.23
N ALA A 346 -13.46 -4.30 17.00
CA ALA A 346 -14.36 -4.91 16.01
C ALA A 346 -13.85 -4.80 14.58
N VAL A 347 -13.13 -3.72 14.23
CA VAL A 347 -12.54 -3.50 12.90
C VAL A 347 -11.02 -3.67 12.88
N ARG A 348 -10.30 -3.37 13.98
CA ARG A 348 -8.84 -3.55 14.08
C ARG A 348 -8.44 -5.02 14.22
N GLY A 349 -7.32 -5.41 13.66
CA GLY A 349 -6.66 -6.68 13.94
C GLY A 349 -6.59 -7.66 12.78
N LEU A 350 -5.68 -8.62 12.90
CA LEU A 350 -5.36 -9.62 11.87
C LEU A 350 -6.36 -10.79 11.83
N LYS A 351 -7.10 -11.02 12.94
CA LYS A 351 -8.12 -12.10 12.98
C LYS A 351 -9.43 -11.56 12.42
N GLY A 352 -10.06 -12.32 11.52
CA GLY A 352 -11.44 -12.07 11.11
C GLY A 352 -12.43 -12.18 12.28
N THR A 353 -13.61 -11.66 12.06
CA THR A 353 -14.76 -11.87 12.98
C THR A 353 -15.13 -13.35 12.96
N PRO A 354 -15.35 -14.00 14.12
CA PRO A 354 -15.84 -15.36 14.16
C PRO A 354 -17.16 -15.48 13.37
N ASN A 355 -17.30 -16.56 12.60
CA ASN A 355 -18.48 -16.85 11.77
C ASN A 355 -18.83 -15.79 10.72
N ALA A 356 -17.88 -14.91 10.33
CA ALA A 356 -18.06 -14.05 9.18
C ALA A 356 -18.27 -14.89 7.91
N VAL A 357 -19.17 -14.44 7.01
CA VAL A 357 -19.50 -15.11 5.75
C VAL A 357 -18.24 -15.47 4.96
N VAL A 358 -17.24 -14.57 4.96
CA VAL A 358 -15.90 -14.84 4.39
C VAL A 358 -14.87 -14.95 5.51
N ASN A 359 -14.30 -16.14 5.66
CA ASN A 359 -13.29 -16.39 6.71
C ASN A 359 -12.09 -15.43 6.61
N GLY A 360 -11.71 -14.88 7.74
CA GLY A 360 -10.58 -13.95 7.85
C GLY A 360 -10.91 -12.50 7.54
N VAL A 361 -12.16 -12.18 7.23
CA VAL A 361 -12.66 -10.80 7.10
C VAL A 361 -13.14 -10.31 8.46
N LYS A 362 -12.83 -9.07 8.80
CA LYS A 362 -13.44 -8.35 9.92
C LYS A 362 -14.78 -7.79 9.47
N MET A 363 -15.82 -7.99 10.28
CA MET A 363 -17.15 -7.44 10.08
C MET A 363 -17.66 -6.89 11.40
N ALA A 364 -18.14 -5.67 11.38
CA ALA A 364 -18.69 -4.99 12.54
C ALA A 364 -19.92 -4.17 12.17
N THR A 365 -20.94 -4.16 13.03
CA THR A 365 -22.02 -3.21 12.99
C THR A 365 -21.73 -2.11 14.00
N VAL A 366 -21.76 -0.84 13.57
CA VAL A 366 -21.43 0.33 14.37
C VAL A 366 -22.60 1.30 14.33
N GLN A 367 -23.04 1.78 15.50
CA GLN A 367 -24.06 2.80 15.61
C GLN A 367 -23.44 4.16 15.32
N LEU A 368 -23.84 4.83 14.23
CA LEU A 368 -23.39 6.18 13.86
C LEU A 368 -24.29 7.27 14.41
N THR A 369 -25.61 7.08 14.36
CA THR A 369 -26.61 7.97 14.99
C THR A 369 -27.65 7.09 15.71
N PRO A 370 -28.51 7.66 16.57
CA PRO A 370 -29.57 6.86 17.21
C PRO A 370 -30.43 6.06 16.22
N GLU A 371 -30.61 6.57 15.00
CA GLU A 371 -31.47 5.98 13.95
C GLU A 371 -30.69 5.15 12.92
N ARG A 372 -29.36 5.18 12.94
CA ARG A 372 -28.55 4.56 11.88
C ARG A 372 -27.37 3.73 12.42
N SER A 373 -27.47 2.44 12.20
CA SER A 373 -26.33 1.52 12.28
C SER A 373 -25.77 1.28 10.89
N VAL A 374 -24.46 1.03 10.80
CA VAL A 374 -23.77 0.69 9.56
C VAL A 374 -22.97 -0.60 9.72
N THR A 375 -22.92 -1.40 8.67
CA THR A 375 -22.08 -2.60 8.62
C THR A 375 -20.80 -2.29 7.87
N VAL A 376 -19.67 -2.50 8.54
CA VAL A 376 -18.32 -2.19 8.04
C VAL A 376 -17.52 -3.48 7.93
N LEU A 377 -16.84 -3.66 6.79
CA LEU A 377 -15.90 -4.76 6.56
C LEU A 377 -14.48 -4.22 6.46
N ALA A 378 -13.52 -4.91 7.09
CA ALA A 378 -12.10 -4.74 6.80
C ALA A 378 -11.55 -6.02 6.17
N VAL A 379 -11.23 -5.92 4.88
CA VAL A 379 -10.79 -7.05 4.05
C VAL A 379 -9.30 -6.92 3.79
N GLN A 380 -8.55 -7.98 4.10
CA GLN A 380 -7.11 -8.08 3.84
C GLN A 380 -6.81 -9.30 2.95
N GLY A 381 -6.16 -9.07 1.81
CA GLY A 381 -5.89 -10.08 0.80
C GLY A 381 -6.95 -10.12 -0.32
N LEU A 382 -6.47 -10.03 -1.57
CA LEU A 382 -7.36 -9.91 -2.74
C LEU A 382 -8.19 -11.18 -3.01
N ALA A 383 -7.68 -12.35 -2.63
CA ALA A 383 -8.49 -13.58 -2.72
C ALA A 383 -9.72 -13.54 -1.81
N ARG A 384 -9.61 -12.91 -0.63
CA ARG A 384 -10.77 -12.68 0.26
C ARG A 384 -11.71 -11.64 -0.34
N MET A 385 -11.16 -10.57 -0.93
CA MET A 385 -11.99 -9.55 -1.59
C MET A 385 -12.79 -10.12 -2.75
N ARG A 386 -12.20 -11.00 -3.58
CA ARG A 386 -12.93 -11.71 -4.65
C ARG A 386 -14.12 -12.49 -4.09
N LYS A 387 -13.96 -13.16 -2.95
CA LYS A 387 -15.06 -13.87 -2.27
C LYS A 387 -16.11 -12.91 -1.71
N VAL A 388 -15.68 -11.79 -1.15
CA VAL A 388 -16.59 -10.74 -0.65
C VAL A 388 -17.45 -10.21 -1.80
N ILE A 389 -16.86 -9.93 -2.96
CA ILE A 389 -17.60 -9.47 -4.14
C ILE A 389 -18.64 -10.53 -4.56
N ALA A 390 -18.26 -11.81 -4.64
CA ALA A 390 -19.20 -12.88 -4.98
C ALA A 390 -20.37 -12.95 -3.97
N CYS A 391 -20.11 -12.88 -2.67
CA CYS A 391 -21.16 -12.87 -1.65
C CYS A 391 -22.09 -11.64 -1.74
N LEU A 392 -21.55 -10.48 -2.13
CA LEU A 392 -22.38 -9.28 -2.39
C LEU A 392 -23.29 -9.47 -3.61
N GLU A 393 -22.80 -10.12 -4.67
CA GLU A 393 -23.56 -10.43 -5.88
C GLU A 393 -24.66 -11.47 -5.62
N GLU A 394 -24.36 -12.47 -4.81
CA GLU A 394 -25.30 -13.50 -4.37
C GLU A 394 -26.32 -12.98 -3.34
N GLY A 395 -26.15 -11.75 -2.82
CA GLY A 395 -26.99 -11.20 -1.76
C GLY A 395 -26.83 -11.88 -0.39
N THR A 396 -25.80 -12.73 -0.22
CA THR A 396 -25.52 -13.44 1.04
C THR A 396 -24.75 -12.58 2.04
N LEU A 397 -24.24 -11.41 1.60
CA LEU A 397 -23.52 -10.41 2.39
C LEU A 397 -24.03 -9.02 2.03
N SER A 398 -24.22 -8.18 3.06
CA SER A 398 -24.52 -6.75 2.92
C SER A 398 -23.53 -5.93 3.74
N ALA A 399 -23.12 -4.78 3.25
CA ALA A 399 -22.25 -3.84 3.92
C ALA A 399 -22.53 -2.40 3.45
N ASP A 400 -22.13 -1.43 4.25
CA ASP A 400 -22.19 0.00 3.92
C ASP A 400 -20.81 0.56 3.55
N LEU A 401 -19.75 0.03 4.17
CA LEU A 401 -18.36 0.41 3.94
C LEU A 401 -17.48 -0.83 3.90
N ILE A 402 -16.56 -0.89 2.94
CA ILE A 402 -15.54 -1.94 2.87
C ILE A 402 -14.15 -1.31 2.76
N GLU A 403 -13.35 -1.47 3.81
CA GLU A 403 -11.91 -1.24 3.72
C GLU A 403 -11.27 -2.41 2.97
N VAL A 404 -10.51 -2.11 1.91
CA VAL A 404 -9.83 -3.15 1.13
C VAL A 404 -8.32 -2.93 1.16
N MET A 405 -7.61 -3.88 1.75
CA MET A 405 -6.15 -3.95 1.76
C MET A 405 -5.68 -5.20 0.99
N ALA A 406 -4.88 -5.01 -0.06
CA ALA A 406 -4.34 -6.13 -0.83
C ALA A 406 -3.41 -7.04 0.00
N CYS A 407 -2.67 -6.44 0.93
CA CYS A 407 -1.68 -7.14 1.76
C CYS A 407 -2.29 -7.59 3.10
N GLU A 408 -1.86 -8.74 3.62
CA GLU A 408 -2.26 -9.16 4.96
C GLU A 408 -1.67 -8.23 6.04
N GLY A 409 -2.52 -7.69 6.89
CA GLY A 409 -2.20 -6.69 7.90
C GLY A 409 -2.26 -5.25 7.40
N GLY A 410 -2.54 -5.02 6.12
CA GLY A 410 -2.46 -3.70 5.49
C GLY A 410 -1.04 -3.36 5.04
N CYS A 411 -0.67 -2.08 5.04
CA CYS A 411 0.64 -1.62 4.57
C CYS A 411 1.82 -2.15 5.40
N ILE A 412 1.60 -2.50 6.67
CA ILE A 412 2.63 -3.15 7.51
C ILE A 412 3.09 -4.52 6.96
N GLY A 413 2.32 -5.14 6.06
CA GLY A 413 2.63 -6.36 5.33
C GLY A 413 2.96 -6.13 3.85
N GLY A 414 3.24 -4.91 3.42
CA GLY A 414 3.48 -4.53 2.04
C GLY A 414 4.68 -5.20 1.38
N GLY A 415 4.69 -5.28 0.04
CA GLY A 415 5.74 -5.97 -0.74
C GLY A 415 7.13 -5.36 -0.64
N GLY A 416 7.25 -4.12 -0.15
CA GLY A 416 8.51 -3.42 0.10
C GLY A 416 8.95 -3.40 1.57
N THR A 417 8.33 -4.22 2.44
CA THR A 417 8.73 -4.32 3.85
C THR A 417 10.04 -5.10 4.02
N PRO A 418 10.79 -4.91 5.13
CA PRO A 418 11.94 -5.74 5.46
C PRO A 418 11.55 -7.22 5.51
N ARG A 419 12.48 -8.08 5.15
CA ARG A 419 12.35 -9.53 5.20
C ARG A 419 13.45 -10.10 6.07
N ALA A 420 13.09 -10.87 7.09
CA ALA A 420 14.07 -11.65 7.83
C ALA A 420 14.58 -12.79 6.93
N LYS A 421 15.90 -12.89 6.73
CA LYS A 421 16.51 -13.95 5.90
C LYS A 421 16.23 -15.38 6.45
N SER A 422 15.97 -15.49 7.73
CA SER A 422 15.69 -16.77 8.43
C SER A 422 14.22 -17.20 8.42
N VAL A 423 13.32 -16.32 8.01
CA VAL A 423 11.87 -16.60 7.98
C VAL A 423 11.36 -16.32 6.58
N PRO A 424 10.91 -17.32 5.83
CA PRO A 424 10.61 -17.20 4.40
C PRO A 424 9.40 -16.30 4.08
N TYR A 425 8.68 -15.80 5.07
CA TYR A 425 7.55 -14.89 4.92
C TYR A 425 7.29 -14.16 6.24
N LEU A 426 6.72 -12.97 6.16
CA LEU A 426 6.33 -12.21 7.35
C LEU A 426 5.40 -13.05 8.24
N SER A 427 5.88 -13.41 9.42
CA SER A 427 5.08 -14.15 10.38
C SER A 427 3.90 -13.31 10.86
N ARG A 428 2.86 -13.99 11.37
CA ARG A 428 1.73 -13.29 11.98
C ARG A 428 2.17 -12.48 13.20
N ALA A 429 3.13 -12.99 13.97
CA ALA A 429 3.67 -12.31 15.15
C ALA A 429 4.36 -10.98 14.76
N MET A 430 5.16 -10.95 13.69
CA MET A 430 5.79 -9.71 13.19
C MET A 430 4.73 -8.69 12.75
N ARG A 431 3.72 -9.12 11.99
CA ARG A 431 2.63 -8.22 11.58
C ARG A 431 1.86 -7.70 12.80
N GLN A 432 1.62 -8.54 13.82
CA GLN A 432 0.95 -8.10 15.03
C GLN A 432 1.78 -7.06 15.78
N ALA A 433 3.09 -7.30 15.97
CA ALA A 433 3.99 -6.35 16.63
C ALA A 433 4.03 -4.98 15.92
N ARG A 434 4.14 -4.97 14.59
CA ARG A 434 4.08 -3.74 13.78
C ARG A 434 2.74 -3.03 13.92
N MET A 435 1.64 -3.79 13.94
CA MET A 435 0.29 -3.25 14.11
C MET A 435 0.12 -2.60 15.48
N ASP A 436 0.52 -3.30 16.54
CA ASP A 436 0.41 -2.82 17.92
C ASP A 436 1.24 -1.53 18.11
N ALA A 437 2.45 -1.48 17.57
CA ALA A 437 3.31 -0.30 17.62
C ALA A 437 2.71 0.89 16.86
N LEU A 438 2.10 0.64 15.70
CA LEU A 438 1.47 1.70 14.90
C LEU A 438 0.25 2.28 15.62
N PHE A 439 -0.61 1.44 16.17
CA PHE A 439 -1.76 1.90 16.96
C PHE A 439 -1.36 2.56 18.28
N ALA A 440 -0.26 2.11 18.91
CA ALA A 440 0.31 2.83 20.04
C ALA A 440 0.85 4.22 19.64
N GLY A 441 1.43 4.33 18.44
CA GLY A 441 1.83 5.60 17.83
C GLY A 441 0.66 6.53 17.60
N GLU A 442 -0.46 6.02 17.08
CA GLU A 442 -1.73 6.75 16.92
C GLU A 442 -2.22 7.30 18.26
N ALA A 443 -2.28 6.45 19.28
CA ALA A 443 -2.81 6.83 20.61
C ALA A 443 -1.99 7.92 21.30
N ARG A 444 -0.70 8.08 20.97
CA ARG A 444 0.18 9.12 21.54
C ARG A 444 0.05 10.49 20.86
N ARG A 445 -0.65 10.59 19.72
CA ARG A 445 -0.82 11.87 19.03
C ARG A 445 -1.78 12.77 19.81
N LYS A 446 -1.43 14.05 19.94
CA LYS A 446 -2.28 15.07 20.59
C LYS A 446 -3.62 15.24 19.87
N VAL A 447 -3.56 15.27 18.53
CA VAL A 447 -4.73 15.28 17.67
C VAL A 447 -4.94 13.86 17.15
N ARG A 448 -6.11 13.26 17.43
CA ARG A 448 -6.44 11.89 17.04
C ARG A 448 -7.49 11.78 15.94
N LEU A 449 -8.10 12.91 15.57
CA LEU A 449 -9.16 13.02 14.58
C LEU A 449 -8.66 13.77 13.34
N ALA A 450 -8.86 13.21 12.15
CA ALA A 450 -8.40 13.80 10.90
C ALA A 450 -8.97 15.22 10.66
N HIS A 451 -10.27 15.38 10.92
CA HIS A 451 -10.98 16.66 10.79
C HIS A 451 -10.58 17.71 11.86
N GLU A 452 -9.84 17.31 12.89
CA GLU A 452 -9.29 18.23 13.90
C GLU A 452 -7.85 18.63 13.61
N ASN A 453 -7.20 18.05 12.61
CA ASN A 453 -5.83 18.44 12.22
C ASN A 453 -5.80 19.91 11.80
N PRO A 454 -4.98 20.78 12.46
CA PRO A 454 -4.93 22.21 12.14
C PRO A 454 -4.55 22.50 10.70
N ILE A 455 -3.65 21.69 10.10
CA ILE A 455 -3.23 21.85 8.71
C ILE A 455 -4.40 21.54 7.76
N VAL A 456 -5.14 20.47 8.03
CA VAL A 456 -6.35 20.11 7.27
C VAL A 456 -7.38 21.24 7.32
N LYS A 457 -7.66 21.77 8.52
CA LYS A 457 -8.57 22.92 8.70
C LYS A 457 -8.11 24.14 7.89
N THR A 458 -6.82 24.47 7.97
CA THR A 458 -6.23 25.59 7.24
C THR A 458 -6.37 25.41 5.73
N LEU A 459 -6.08 24.20 5.20
CA LEU A 459 -6.19 23.91 3.77
C LEU A 459 -7.63 24.05 3.27
N TYR A 460 -8.62 23.59 4.02
CA TYR A 460 -10.02 23.80 3.66
C TYR A 460 -10.40 25.28 3.69
N GLN A 461 -10.01 26.03 4.72
CA GLN A 461 -10.32 27.44 4.85
C GLN A 461 -9.68 28.32 3.77
N THR A 462 -8.48 27.97 3.31
CA THR A 462 -7.69 28.86 2.43
C THR A 462 -7.67 28.41 0.96
N ARG A 463 -7.89 27.10 0.66
CA ARG A 463 -7.65 26.55 -0.68
C ARG A 463 -8.73 25.61 -1.21
N LEU A 464 -9.30 24.77 -0.35
CA LEU A 464 -10.16 23.66 -0.77
C LEU A 464 -11.64 23.95 -0.60
N GLY A 465 -12.00 25.01 0.13
CA GLY A 465 -13.38 25.36 0.47
C GLY A 465 -13.94 24.43 1.55
N LYS A 466 -14.98 23.67 1.25
CA LYS A 466 -15.56 22.66 2.16
C LYS A 466 -15.19 21.25 1.71
N PRO A 467 -15.13 20.27 2.63
CA PRO A 467 -15.02 18.86 2.24
C PRO A 467 -16.09 18.48 1.21
N GLY A 468 -15.70 17.78 0.15
CA GLY A 468 -16.58 17.38 -0.95
C GLY A 468 -17.00 18.51 -1.89
N SER A 469 -16.52 19.75 -1.71
CA SER A 469 -16.78 20.86 -2.66
C SER A 469 -16.12 20.62 -4.00
N GLU A 470 -16.53 21.37 -5.03
CA GLU A 470 -15.91 21.30 -6.36
C GLU A 470 -14.40 21.59 -6.32
N ALA A 471 -13.99 22.61 -5.54
CA ALA A 471 -12.57 22.93 -5.35
C ALA A 471 -11.79 21.75 -4.72
N ALA A 472 -12.33 21.14 -3.66
CA ALA A 472 -11.72 19.97 -3.04
C ALA A 472 -11.66 18.77 -4.00
N ARG A 473 -12.76 18.49 -4.71
CA ARG A 473 -12.82 17.38 -5.68
C ARG A 473 -11.83 17.52 -6.81
N THR A 474 -11.69 18.70 -7.38
CA THR A 474 -10.71 18.97 -8.47
C THR A 474 -9.28 18.61 -8.04
N VAL A 475 -8.94 18.85 -6.79
CA VAL A 475 -7.58 18.68 -6.26
C VAL A 475 -7.37 17.27 -5.68
N LEU A 476 -8.35 16.77 -4.91
CA LEU A 476 -8.19 15.58 -4.05
C LEU A 476 -8.85 14.32 -4.61
N HIS A 477 -9.68 14.42 -5.66
CA HIS A 477 -10.33 13.26 -6.27
C HIS A 477 -9.70 12.88 -7.60
N THR A 478 -10.02 11.68 -8.07
CA THR A 478 -9.55 11.09 -9.32
C THR A 478 -10.63 10.19 -9.93
N ASN A 479 -10.39 9.71 -11.13
CA ASN A 479 -11.27 8.75 -11.81
C ASN A 479 -10.52 7.44 -12.05
N TYR A 480 -11.23 6.33 -11.93
CA TYR A 480 -10.72 5.01 -12.28
C TYR A 480 -11.41 4.51 -13.54
N THR A 481 -10.66 3.81 -14.38
CA THR A 481 -11.16 3.31 -15.67
C THR A 481 -10.97 1.80 -15.77
N SER A 482 -11.87 1.14 -16.51
CA SER A 482 -11.77 -0.29 -16.78
C SER A 482 -10.43 -0.62 -17.47
N ARG A 483 -9.78 -1.67 -16.95
CA ARG A 483 -8.61 -2.34 -17.54
C ARG A 483 -8.95 -3.77 -17.95
N ALA A 484 -10.24 -4.11 -18.09
CA ALA A 484 -10.66 -5.45 -18.50
C ALA A 484 -10.10 -5.86 -19.87
N ARG A 485 -9.84 -4.88 -20.76
CA ARG A 485 -9.15 -5.11 -22.03
C ARG A 485 -7.76 -5.72 -21.89
N ASP A 486 -7.11 -5.54 -20.73
CA ASP A 486 -5.79 -6.12 -20.47
C ASP A 486 -5.87 -7.65 -20.31
N LEU A 487 -7.09 -8.21 -20.15
CA LEU A 487 -7.32 -9.65 -20.01
C LEU A 487 -7.41 -10.37 -21.37
N GLY A 488 -7.47 -9.66 -22.50
CA GLY A 488 -7.56 -10.17 -23.86
C GLY A 488 -8.98 -10.31 -24.37
#